data_f2a40bd492451eda97e11073cd8c7c19
#
_entry.id   f2a40bd492451eda97e11073cd8c7c19
#
_cell.length_a   1.000
_cell.length_b   1.000
_cell.length_c   1.000
_cell.angle_alpha   90.00
_cell.angle_beta   90.00
_cell.angle_gamma   90.00
#
_symmetry.space_group_name_H-M   'P 1'
#
loop_
_entity.id
_entity.type
_entity.pdbx_description
1 polymer ?
#
loop_
_entity_poly.entity_id
_entity_poly.type
_entity_poly.pdbx_seq_one_letter_code
_entity_poly.pdbx_strand_id
1 'polypeptide(L)'
;MPKKKLYPAILVKDAKKAIAAGSKLELEIVDSEGKQGFAWRPYLIDEDGDKFIIVKTDLAPKDILYSSSLISFGQELGLTHFDTLPIPDSNKYRVRG
;
A
#
# COMPACT_ATOMS: atom_id res chain seq x y z
N MET A 1 6.37 10.45 -24.23
CA MET A 1 6.02 10.61 -22.81
C MET A 1 5.49 9.32 -22.24
N PRO A 2 6.09 8.81 -21.17
CA PRO A 2 5.54 7.63 -20.55
C PRO A 2 4.16 7.96 -19.97
N LYS A 3 3.17 7.21 -20.36
CA LYS A 3 1.85 7.32 -19.75
C LYS A 3 1.93 6.76 -18.35
N LYS A 4 1.49 7.54 -17.35
CA LYS A 4 1.29 7.01 -16.02
C LYS A 4 0.29 5.88 -16.10
N LYS A 5 0.69 4.71 -15.62
CA LYS A 5 -0.20 3.58 -15.55
C LYS A 5 -1.21 3.83 -14.42
N LEU A 6 -2.47 3.94 -14.79
CA LEU A 6 -3.55 4.11 -13.83
C LEU A 6 -4.12 2.74 -13.47
N TYR A 7 -4.25 2.49 -12.18
CA TYR A 7 -4.87 1.26 -11.68
C TYR A 7 -6.28 1.57 -11.19
N PRO A 8 -7.22 0.65 -11.39
CA PRO A 8 -8.54 0.82 -10.77
C PRO A 8 -8.41 0.86 -9.26
N ALA A 9 -9.33 1.55 -8.60
CA ALA A 9 -9.34 1.72 -7.16
C ALA A 9 -10.20 0.65 -6.48
N ILE A 10 -9.79 0.27 -5.27
CA ILE A 10 -10.58 -0.62 -4.41
C ILE A 10 -10.55 -0.06 -2.99
N LEU A 11 -11.70 -0.04 -2.33
CA LEU A 11 -11.80 0.42 -0.95
C LEU A 11 -11.17 -0.58 0.01
N VAL A 12 -10.66 -0.11 1.15
CA VAL A 12 -10.02 -0.95 2.17
C VAL A 12 -10.92 -2.13 2.58
N LYS A 13 -12.20 -1.88 2.82
CA LYS A 13 -13.14 -2.94 3.22
C LYS A 13 -13.29 -4.02 2.15
N ASP A 14 -13.26 -3.63 0.89
CA ASP A 14 -13.38 -4.57 -0.23
C ASP A 14 -12.05 -5.30 -0.46
N ALA A 15 -10.92 -4.63 -0.24
CA ALA A 15 -9.60 -5.26 -0.27
C ALA A 15 -9.48 -6.35 0.81
N LYS A 16 -10.01 -6.09 2.01
CA LYS A 16 -10.06 -7.09 3.08
C LYS A 16 -10.79 -8.35 2.64
N LYS A 17 -11.95 -8.19 2.01
CA LYS A 17 -12.73 -9.33 1.49
C LYS A 17 -11.98 -10.08 0.40
N ALA A 18 -11.34 -9.35 -0.51
CA ALA A 18 -10.58 -9.95 -1.61
C ALA A 18 -9.38 -10.75 -1.07
N ILE A 19 -8.67 -10.23 -0.07
CA ILE A 19 -7.54 -10.93 0.57
C ILE A 19 -8.03 -12.22 1.23
N ALA A 20 -9.18 -12.18 1.91
CA ALA A 20 -9.77 -13.36 2.51
C ALA A 20 -10.13 -14.42 1.44
N ALA A 21 -10.39 -13.99 0.21
CA ALA A 21 -10.72 -14.86 -0.92
C ALA A 21 -9.51 -15.32 -1.73
N GLY A 22 -8.29 -14.87 -1.38
CA GLY A 22 -7.05 -15.34 -2.02
C GLY A 22 -6.21 -14.26 -2.72
N SER A 23 -6.68 -13.02 -2.77
CA SER A 23 -5.90 -11.92 -3.33
C SER A 23 -4.72 -11.57 -2.42
N LYS A 24 -3.71 -10.90 -2.98
CA LYS A 24 -2.47 -10.57 -2.26
C LYS A 24 -2.32 -9.06 -2.11
N LEU A 25 -1.63 -8.66 -1.04
CA LEU A 25 -1.25 -7.27 -0.81
C LEU A 25 0.15 -7.03 -1.35
N GLU A 26 0.32 -5.91 -2.06
CA GLU A 26 1.63 -5.43 -2.50
C GLU A 26 1.82 -4.01 -1.97
N LEU A 27 3.02 -3.71 -1.48
CA LEU A 27 3.37 -2.38 -0.99
C LEU A 27 4.41 -1.76 -1.91
N GLU A 28 4.29 -0.45 -2.14
CA GLU A 28 5.23 0.30 -2.96
C GLU A 28 5.66 1.57 -2.22
N ILE A 29 6.93 1.94 -2.33
CA ILE A 29 7.43 3.20 -1.79
C ILE A 29 7.09 4.32 -2.76
N VAL A 30 6.43 5.36 -2.26
CA VAL A 30 6.08 6.54 -3.05
C VAL A 30 6.55 7.80 -2.33
N ASP A 31 6.75 8.87 -3.08
CA ASP A 31 7.09 10.17 -2.49
C ASP A 31 5.89 10.71 -1.71
N SER A 32 6.18 11.36 -0.59
CA SER A 32 5.17 11.96 0.26
C SER A 32 5.65 13.31 0.79
N GLU A 33 4.70 14.22 1.03
CA GLU A 33 4.99 15.53 1.61
C GLU A 33 5.26 15.47 3.11
N GLY A 34 5.17 14.31 3.75
CA GLY A 34 5.47 14.15 5.17
C GLY A 34 6.94 14.38 5.49
N LYS A 35 7.26 14.48 6.80
CA LYS A 35 8.62 14.79 7.27
C LYS A 35 9.68 13.79 6.79
N GLN A 36 9.32 12.53 6.60
CA GLN A 36 10.25 11.53 6.12
C GLN A 36 10.34 11.46 4.58
N GLY A 37 9.45 12.14 3.85
CA GLY A 37 9.50 12.25 2.40
C GLY A 37 8.97 11.06 1.62
N PHE A 38 8.55 9.99 2.28
CA PHE A 38 8.03 8.79 1.62
C PHE A 38 6.83 8.20 2.37
N ALA A 39 6.11 7.34 1.68
CA ALA A 39 5.03 6.55 2.26
C ALA A 39 5.00 5.18 1.58
N TRP A 40 4.36 4.21 2.24
CA TRP A 40 4.02 2.92 1.62
C TRP A 40 2.63 3.04 1.01
N ARG A 41 2.53 2.75 -0.28
CA ARG A 41 1.24 2.74 -0.98
C ARG A 41 0.79 1.30 -1.20
N PRO A 42 -0.35 0.89 -0.64
CA PRO A 42 -0.82 -0.48 -0.79
C PRO A 42 -1.59 -0.69 -2.08
N TYR A 43 -1.35 -1.84 -2.70
CA TYR A 43 -2.08 -2.33 -3.86
C TYR A 43 -2.60 -3.73 -3.58
N LEU A 44 -3.70 -4.06 -4.24
CA LEU A 44 -4.24 -5.41 -4.22
C LEU A 44 -3.92 -6.09 -5.55
N ILE A 45 -3.44 -7.31 -5.50
CA ILE A 45 -3.23 -8.15 -6.68
C ILE A 45 -4.23 -9.30 -6.59
N ASP A 46 -5.16 -9.38 -7.54
CA ASP A 46 -6.15 -10.44 -7.54
C ASP A 46 -5.59 -11.75 -8.12
N GLU A 47 -6.43 -12.79 -8.15
CA GLU A 47 -6.02 -14.12 -8.61
C GLU A 47 -5.63 -14.13 -10.09
N ASP A 48 -6.15 -13.19 -10.88
CA ASP A 48 -5.83 -13.06 -12.29
C ASP A 48 -4.59 -12.21 -12.54
N GLY A 49 -3.99 -11.68 -11.47
CA GLY A 49 -2.81 -10.81 -11.56
C GLY A 49 -3.15 -9.34 -11.80
N ASP A 50 -4.42 -8.97 -11.77
CA ASP A 50 -4.83 -7.58 -11.93
C ASP A 50 -4.52 -6.78 -10.67
N LYS A 51 -4.03 -5.56 -10.87
CA LYS A 51 -3.57 -4.69 -9.79
C LYS A 51 -4.56 -3.56 -9.54
N PHE A 52 -4.89 -3.34 -8.28
CA PHE A 52 -5.81 -2.30 -7.84
C PHE A 52 -5.13 -1.44 -6.79
N ILE A 53 -5.31 -0.12 -6.87
CA ILE A 53 -4.83 0.77 -5.82
C ILE A 53 -5.84 0.78 -4.66
N ILE A 54 -5.36 0.54 -3.44
CA ILE A 54 -6.23 0.56 -2.26
C ILE A 54 -6.42 2.01 -1.82
N VAL A 55 -7.67 2.41 -1.70
CA VAL A 55 -8.03 3.80 -1.43
C VAL A 55 -8.91 3.92 -0.18
N LYS A 56 -8.90 5.12 0.40
CA LYS A 56 -9.78 5.50 1.50
C LYS A 56 -11.18 5.82 0.95
N THR A 57 -12.12 6.08 1.86
CA THR A 57 -13.51 6.41 1.48
C THR A 57 -13.62 7.67 0.64
N ASP A 58 -12.65 8.59 0.73
CA ASP A 58 -12.58 9.79 -0.12
C ASP A 58 -11.91 9.53 -1.47
N LEU A 59 -11.60 8.25 -1.77
CA LEU A 59 -10.94 7.79 -2.98
C LEU A 59 -9.47 8.22 -3.13
N ALA A 60 -8.88 8.82 -2.11
CA ALA A 60 -7.44 9.08 -2.09
C ALA A 60 -6.67 7.79 -1.76
N PRO A 61 -5.45 7.61 -2.30
CA PRO A 61 -4.65 6.43 -1.96
C PRO A 61 -4.46 6.29 -0.45
N LYS A 62 -4.53 5.06 0.05
CA LYS A 62 -4.32 4.74 1.46
C LYS A 62 -2.83 4.73 1.79
N ASP A 63 -2.15 5.84 1.56
CA ASP A 63 -0.71 5.96 1.83
C ASP A 63 -0.44 5.89 3.33
N ILE A 64 0.57 5.12 3.70
CA ILE A 64 0.91 4.83 5.10
C ILE A 64 2.26 5.45 5.39
N LEU A 65 2.29 6.38 6.35
CA LEU A 65 3.48 7.17 6.66
C LEU A 65 4.37 6.52 7.73
N TYR A 66 3.79 5.76 8.64
CA TYR A 66 4.49 5.26 9.82
C TYR A 66 4.41 3.74 9.92
N SER A 67 5.46 3.12 10.45
CA SER A 67 5.50 1.66 10.63
C SER A 67 4.39 1.15 11.55
N SER A 68 4.05 1.91 12.60
CA SER A 68 2.94 1.54 13.48
C SER A 68 1.60 1.51 12.74
N SER A 69 1.39 2.47 11.86
CA SER A 69 0.18 2.52 11.02
C SER A 69 0.17 1.37 10.01
N LEU A 70 1.33 0.98 9.51
CA LEU A 70 1.46 -0.15 8.59
C LEU A 70 1.07 -1.46 9.28
N ILE A 71 1.51 -1.66 10.52
CA ILE A 71 1.14 -2.83 11.32
C ILE A 71 -0.38 -2.85 11.55
N SER A 72 -0.96 -1.71 11.96
CA SER A 72 -2.41 -1.60 12.15
C SER A 72 -3.19 -1.90 10.89
N PHE A 73 -2.70 -1.44 9.75
CA PHE A 73 -3.32 -1.70 8.45
C PHE A 73 -3.29 -3.19 8.12
N GLY A 74 -2.16 -3.86 8.36
CA GLY A 74 -2.06 -5.31 8.18
C GLY A 74 -3.06 -6.06 9.04
N GLN A 75 -3.20 -5.67 10.30
CA GLN A 75 -4.17 -6.25 11.21
C GLN A 75 -5.61 -6.03 10.72
N GLU A 76 -5.92 -4.83 10.24
CA GLU A 76 -7.23 -4.49 9.67
C GLU A 76 -7.58 -5.39 8.49
N LEU A 77 -6.60 -5.72 7.65
CA LEU A 77 -6.79 -6.62 6.51
C LEU A 77 -6.81 -8.10 6.90
N GLY A 78 -6.57 -8.43 8.16
CA GLY A 78 -6.53 -9.82 8.62
C GLY A 78 -5.22 -10.53 8.30
N LEU A 79 -4.16 -9.79 8.02
CA LEU A 79 -2.85 -10.35 7.72
C LEU A 79 -2.06 -10.66 8.99
N THR A 80 -1.21 -11.67 8.93
CA THR A 80 -0.28 -12.01 10.00
C THR A 80 1.15 -11.57 9.68
N HIS A 81 1.41 -11.23 8.43
CA HIS A 81 2.72 -10.78 7.95
C HIS A 81 2.54 -10.09 6.60
N PHE A 82 3.58 -9.40 6.15
CA PHE A 82 3.64 -8.87 4.78
C PHE A 82 4.61 -9.75 3.99
N ASP A 83 4.18 -10.24 2.83
CA ASP A 83 5.02 -11.08 1.96
C ASP A 83 6.22 -10.31 1.45
N THR A 84 6.00 -9.04 1.12
CA THR A 84 7.07 -8.12 0.71
C THR A 84 6.87 -6.80 1.44
N LEU A 85 7.96 -6.28 2.01
CA LEU A 85 7.96 -4.97 2.64
C LEU A 85 9.12 -4.18 2.05
N PRO A 86 8.84 -3.27 1.09
CA PRO A 86 9.91 -2.48 0.50
C PRO A 86 10.51 -1.52 1.53
N ILE A 87 11.83 -1.41 1.50
CA ILE A 87 12.58 -0.53 2.37
C ILE A 87 12.97 0.71 1.58
N PRO A 88 12.71 1.91 2.11
CA PRO A 88 13.08 3.14 1.40
C PRO A 88 14.58 3.23 1.18
N ASP A 89 14.97 3.73 0.01
CA ASP A 89 16.38 3.93 -0.32
C ASP A 89 16.99 4.96 0.63
N SER A 90 18.02 4.57 1.37
CA SER A 90 18.70 5.43 2.34
C SER A 90 19.38 6.64 1.70
N ASN A 91 19.69 6.58 0.42
CA ASN A 91 20.26 7.70 -0.33
C ASN A 91 19.20 8.73 -0.72
N LYS A 92 17.95 8.32 -0.86
CA LYS A 92 16.84 9.18 -1.25
C LYS A 92 16.02 9.64 -0.06
N TYR A 93 15.81 8.76 0.91
CA TYR A 93 14.98 9.04 2.09
C TYR A 93 15.74 8.76 3.37
N ARG A 94 15.63 9.64 4.35
CA ARG A 94 16.20 9.42 5.68
C ARG A 94 15.09 9.10 6.66
N VAL A 95 15.12 7.92 7.21
CA VAL A 95 14.22 7.53 8.28
C VAL A 95 14.92 7.82 9.60
N ARG A 96 14.33 8.69 10.40
CA ARG A 96 14.83 8.96 11.75
C ARG A 96 14.26 7.91 12.68
N GLY A 97 15.15 7.05 13.14
CA GLY A 97 14.81 6.03 14.12
C GLY A 97 14.75 6.57 15.53
#